data_f59be9a23942decf6d76a0bfa30bceed
#
_entry.id   f59be9a23942decf6d76a0bfa30bceed
#
_cell.length_a   1.000
_cell.length_b   1.000
_cell.length_c   1.000
_cell.angle_alpha   90.00
_cell.angle_beta   90.00
_cell.angle_gamma   90.00
#
_symmetry.space_group_name_H-M   'P 1'
#
loop_
_entity.id
_entity.type
_entity.pdbx_description
1 polymer ?
#
loop_
_entity_poly.entity_id
_entity_poly.type
_entity_poly.pdbx_seq_one_letter_code
_entity_poly.pdbx_strand_id
1 'polypeptide(L)'
;EYCVENTAEEEFKFIWTPHCLLACSPATRLLVPENLTQVMSVEHSTKRLGPWGTLHSYPLTVDVRGLKLNLAATEPRTVRNCEKFYFTEKNTAGWCGIEHTDTGEKLIYTYDADKVPYLGVWKTQGGYRGDYNLALEPCTGEWDDIYVAHKIRRTAVCPPKGKYEWNFKMTVQ
;
A
#
# COMPACT_ATOMS: atom_id res chain seq x y z
N GLU A 1 1.12 -19.41 -0.76
CA GLU A 1 1.38 -19.48 -2.20
C GLU A 1 0.12 -19.09 -2.98
N TYR A 2 0.29 -18.35 -4.05
CA TYR A 2 -0.78 -17.91 -4.95
C TYR A 2 -0.42 -18.28 -6.39
N CYS A 3 -1.43 -18.62 -7.18
CA CYS A 3 -1.29 -18.93 -8.59
C CYS A 3 -2.51 -18.41 -9.36
N VAL A 4 -2.24 -17.66 -10.42
CA VAL A 4 -3.23 -17.32 -11.45
C VAL A 4 -2.90 -18.14 -12.69
N GLU A 5 -3.83 -18.96 -13.16
CA GLU A 5 -3.70 -19.75 -14.37
C GLU A 5 -4.57 -19.14 -15.49
N ASN A 6 -3.95 -18.84 -16.59
CA ASN A 6 -4.62 -18.31 -17.78
C ASN A 6 -4.87 -19.44 -18.79
N THR A 7 -6.13 -19.81 -18.97
CA THR A 7 -6.55 -20.86 -19.92
C THR A 7 -6.89 -20.33 -21.31
N ALA A 8 -6.81 -19.00 -21.54
CA ALA A 8 -7.06 -18.38 -22.82
C ALA A 8 -5.83 -18.38 -23.75
N GLU A 9 -6.04 -18.10 -25.04
CA GLU A 9 -4.99 -17.95 -26.04
C GLU A 9 -4.33 -16.54 -26.02
N GLU A 10 -4.88 -15.62 -25.24
CA GLU A 10 -4.42 -14.24 -25.12
C GLU A 10 -3.86 -13.97 -23.72
N GLU A 11 -3.01 -12.96 -23.55
CA GLU A 11 -2.51 -12.56 -22.25
C GLU A 11 -3.63 -12.02 -21.36
N PHE A 12 -3.56 -12.34 -20.06
CA PHE A 12 -4.49 -11.84 -19.04
C PHE A 12 -3.79 -10.86 -18.11
N LYS A 13 -4.33 -9.64 -18.03
CA LYS A 13 -3.82 -8.57 -17.14
C LYS A 13 -4.64 -8.49 -15.87
N PHE A 14 -3.97 -8.36 -14.73
CA PHE A 14 -4.64 -8.33 -13.44
C PHE A 14 -3.86 -7.51 -12.41
N ILE A 15 -4.53 -7.20 -11.31
CA ILE A 15 -3.95 -6.70 -10.07
C ILE A 15 -4.42 -7.64 -8.96
N TRP A 16 -3.49 -8.07 -8.13
CA TRP A 16 -3.75 -8.73 -6.88
C TRP A 16 -3.23 -7.87 -5.74
N THR A 17 -3.99 -7.77 -4.66
CA THR A 17 -3.67 -6.98 -3.47
C THR A 17 -4.29 -7.65 -2.25
N PRO A 18 -3.50 -7.97 -1.20
CA PRO A 18 -4.07 -8.31 0.10
C PRO A 18 -4.53 -7.02 0.78
N HIS A 19 -5.74 -7.00 1.27
CA HIS A 19 -6.30 -5.86 2.00
C HIS A 19 -6.66 -6.26 3.44
N CYS A 20 -5.63 -6.59 4.22
CA CYS A 20 -5.80 -6.92 5.63
C CYS A 20 -6.02 -5.64 6.44
N LEU A 21 -7.17 -5.49 7.07
CA LEU A 21 -7.43 -4.39 8.00
C LEU A 21 -6.72 -4.66 9.32
N LEU A 22 -5.62 -3.98 9.54
CA LEU A 22 -4.79 -4.13 10.73
C LEU A 22 -5.27 -3.18 11.83
N ALA A 23 -5.34 -3.70 13.04
CA ALA A 23 -5.54 -2.86 14.22
C ALA A 23 -4.38 -1.87 14.34
N CYS A 24 -4.69 -0.64 14.72
CA CYS A 24 -3.67 0.39 14.94
C CYS A 24 -3.98 1.25 16.16
N SER A 25 -2.97 1.95 16.61
CA SER A 25 -3.02 2.93 17.72
C SER A 25 -2.13 4.12 17.36
N PRO A 26 -2.13 5.21 18.12
CA PRO A 26 -1.16 6.29 17.92
C PRO A 26 0.31 5.86 18.07
N ALA A 27 0.56 4.70 18.68
CA ALA A 27 1.89 4.09 18.75
C ALA A 27 2.26 3.25 17.52
N THR A 28 1.34 3.03 16.57
CA THR A 28 1.63 2.24 15.36
C THR A 28 2.47 3.04 14.36
N ARG A 29 3.46 2.39 13.78
CA ARG A 29 4.34 2.94 12.73
C ARG A 29 4.40 2.00 11.54
N LEU A 30 4.38 2.56 10.34
CA LEU A 30 4.65 1.82 9.11
C LEU A 30 6.15 1.54 9.00
N LEU A 31 6.49 0.32 8.64
CA LEU A 31 7.85 -0.11 8.32
C LEU A 31 7.92 -0.44 6.83
N VAL A 32 8.81 0.23 6.12
CA VAL A 32 9.05 0.02 4.68
C VAL A 32 10.55 0.07 4.38
N PRO A 33 11.00 -0.53 3.28
CA PRO A 33 12.37 -0.42 2.82
C PRO A 33 12.82 1.02 2.57
N GLU A 34 14.10 1.30 2.78
CA GLU A 34 14.69 2.65 2.66
C GLU A 34 14.61 3.24 1.25
N ASN A 35 14.49 2.41 0.22
CA ASN A 35 14.34 2.88 -1.15
C ASN A 35 12.98 3.49 -1.47
N LEU A 36 12.00 3.35 -0.58
CA LEU A 36 10.66 3.91 -0.72
C LEU A 36 10.60 5.29 -0.07
N THR A 37 10.80 6.34 -0.86
CA THR A 37 11.02 7.71 -0.38
C THR A 37 9.98 8.72 -0.86
N GLN A 38 9.15 8.33 -1.82
CA GLN A 38 8.11 9.20 -2.37
C GLN A 38 6.79 8.44 -2.49
N VAL A 39 5.70 9.15 -2.22
CA VAL A 39 4.35 8.62 -2.39
C VAL A 39 3.51 9.53 -3.28
N MET A 40 2.51 8.95 -3.93
CA MET A 40 1.49 9.65 -4.67
C MET A 40 0.14 9.48 -4.00
N SER A 41 -0.57 10.59 -3.77
CA SER A 41 -1.93 10.58 -3.24
C SER A 41 -2.88 9.88 -4.20
N VAL A 42 -3.64 8.93 -3.69
CA VAL A 42 -4.86 8.40 -4.31
C VAL A 42 -6.01 8.99 -3.50
N GLU A 43 -6.67 9.99 -4.03
CA GLU A 43 -7.64 10.82 -3.33
C GLU A 43 -8.66 10.00 -2.52
N HIS A 44 -8.78 10.32 -1.24
CA HIS A 44 -9.79 9.78 -0.33
C HIS A 44 -10.47 10.88 0.49
N SER A 45 -11.33 10.47 1.42
CA SER A 45 -12.37 11.28 2.04
C SER A 45 -11.93 12.63 2.61
N THR A 46 -10.72 12.76 3.14
CA THR A 46 -10.26 14.03 3.75
C THR A 46 -9.50 14.95 2.80
N LYS A 47 -9.05 14.45 1.67
CA LYS A 47 -8.27 15.18 0.65
C LYS A 47 -7.03 15.89 1.21
N ARG A 48 -6.54 15.48 2.37
CA ARG A 48 -5.44 16.16 3.08
C ARG A 48 -4.14 16.10 2.30
N LEU A 49 -3.94 15.04 1.53
CA LEU A 49 -2.78 14.86 0.65
C LEU A 49 -3.00 15.43 -0.77
N GLY A 50 -4.06 16.22 -0.97
CA GLY A 50 -4.40 16.80 -2.27
C GLY A 50 -5.12 15.83 -3.19
N PRO A 51 -5.41 16.25 -4.43
CA PRO A 51 -6.07 15.42 -5.41
C PRO A 51 -5.17 14.26 -5.85
N TRP A 52 -5.78 13.29 -6.52
CA TRP A 52 -5.09 12.14 -7.10
C TRP A 52 -3.91 12.60 -7.97
N GLY A 53 -2.76 11.95 -7.79
CA GLY A 53 -1.52 12.30 -8.48
C GLY A 53 -0.61 13.28 -7.75
N THR A 54 -1.04 13.88 -6.61
CA THR A 54 -0.17 14.75 -5.81
C THR A 54 0.98 13.95 -5.19
N LEU A 55 2.21 14.41 -5.40
CA LEU A 55 3.42 13.77 -4.89
C LEU A 55 3.82 14.32 -3.52
N HIS A 56 4.27 13.44 -2.65
CA HIS A 56 4.76 13.75 -1.32
C HIS A 56 6.06 13.01 -1.01
N SER A 57 6.96 13.65 -0.26
CA SER A 57 8.09 12.94 0.34
C SER A 57 7.60 11.97 1.42
N TYR A 58 8.30 10.88 1.62
CA TYR A 58 8.05 9.92 2.68
C TYR A 58 9.31 9.74 3.54
N PRO A 59 9.21 9.65 4.88
CA PRO A 59 7.96 9.67 5.66
C PRO A 59 7.45 11.09 6.00
N LEU A 60 8.26 12.11 5.88
CA LEU A 60 7.91 13.48 6.28
C LEU A 60 7.49 14.32 5.08
N THR A 61 6.33 14.96 5.21
CA THR A 61 5.76 15.84 4.18
C THR A 61 4.95 16.99 4.81
N VAL A 62 4.19 17.69 3.98
CA VAL A 62 3.20 18.69 4.39
C VAL A 62 1.85 18.39 3.75
N ASP A 63 0.77 18.70 4.44
CA ASP A 63 -0.58 18.62 3.87
C ASP A 63 -0.89 19.82 2.97
N VAL A 64 -2.08 19.82 2.33
CA VAL A 64 -2.54 20.93 1.46
C VAL A 64 -2.66 22.28 2.17
N ARG A 65 -2.60 22.33 3.50
CA ARG A 65 -2.62 23.54 4.33
C ARG A 65 -1.22 23.96 4.79
N GLY A 66 -0.17 23.19 4.41
CA GLY A 66 1.21 23.41 4.83
C GLY A 66 1.53 22.84 6.23
N LEU A 67 0.67 22.04 6.84
CA LEU A 67 0.94 21.41 8.13
C LEU A 67 1.84 20.18 7.94
N LYS A 68 2.87 20.08 8.80
CA LYS A 68 3.79 18.93 8.79
C LYS A 68 3.08 17.63 9.11
N LEU A 69 3.37 16.61 8.31
CA LEU A 69 2.87 15.26 8.47
C LEU A 69 3.99 14.24 8.51
N ASN A 70 3.79 13.17 9.29
CA ASN A 70 4.57 11.95 9.21
C ASN A 70 3.69 10.82 8.69
N LEU A 71 3.85 10.44 7.43
CA LEU A 71 3.04 9.42 6.77
C LEU A 71 3.30 8.00 7.32
N ALA A 72 4.47 7.77 7.93
CA ALA A 72 4.76 6.51 8.63
C ALA A 72 4.03 6.38 9.97
N ALA A 73 3.55 7.47 10.55
CA ALA A 73 2.86 7.47 11.82
C ALA A 73 1.34 7.31 11.66
N THR A 74 0.70 6.75 12.67
CA THR A 74 -0.75 6.84 12.86
C THR A 74 -1.08 7.96 13.84
N GLU A 75 -2.20 8.61 13.60
CA GLU A 75 -2.71 9.69 14.45
C GLU A 75 -3.91 9.20 15.28
N PRO A 76 -4.27 9.90 16.37
CA PRO A 76 -5.44 9.51 17.15
C PRO A 76 -6.73 9.50 16.31
N ARG A 77 -7.66 8.59 16.62
CA ARG A 77 -8.96 8.45 15.94
C ARG A 77 -9.75 9.76 15.88
N THR A 78 -9.55 10.64 16.85
CA THR A 78 -10.22 11.94 16.94
C THR A 78 -9.85 12.93 15.84
N VAL A 79 -8.73 12.69 15.13
CA VAL A 79 -8.31 13.51 13.97
C VAL A 79 -9.27 13.35 12.79
N ARG A 80 -10.01 12.26 12.72
CA ARG A 80 -10.99 11.94 11.67
C ARG A 80 -10.41 12.03 10.26
N ASN A 81 -9.21 11.51 10.10
CA ASN A 81 -8.51 11.45 8.82
C ASN A 81 -8.72 10.11 8.12
N CYS A 82 -8.61 10.13 6.79
CA CYS A 82 -8.57 8.94 5.95
C CYS A 82 -7.68 9.24 4.74
N GLU A 83 -6.70 8.40 4.50
CA GLU A 83 -5.68 8.59 3.46
C GLU A 83 -5.47 7.31 2.67
N LYS A 84 -5.28 7.47 1.37
CA LYS A 84 -4.79 6.43 0.47
C LYS A 84 -3.64 6.99 -0.34
N PHE A 85 -2.53 6.28 -0.38
CA PHE A 85 -1.38 6.63 -1.21
C PHE A 85 -0.63 5.37 -1.67
N TYR A 86 0.11 5.50 -2.76
CA TYR A 86 1.04 4.48 -3.25
C TYR A 86 2.45 5.02 -3.27
N PHE A 87 3.42 4.16 -2.99
CA PHE A 87 4.83 4.48 -3.26
C PHE A 87 5.05 4.53 -4.77
N THR A 88 5.81 5.52 -5.23
CA THR A 88 6.12 5.71 -6.66
C THR A 88 7.24 4.79 -7.12
N GLU A 89 8.11 4.38 -6.20
CA GLU A 89 9.18 3.43 -6.44
C GLU A 89 8.69 1.99 -6.27
N LYS A 90 9.32 1.07 -6.99
CA LYS A 90 9.10 -0.35 -6.76
C LYS A 90 9.74 -0.79 -5.45
N ASN A 91 9.02 -1.59 -4.69
CA ASN A 91 9.56 -2.28 -3.53
C ASN A 91 10.42 -3.46 -3.98
N THR A 92 11.72 -3.24 -4.09
CA THR A 92 12.69 -4.25 -4.54
C THR A 92 13.16 -5.17 -3.42
N ALA A 93 12.84 -4.85 -2.16
CA ALA A 93 13.22 -5.64 -1.00
C ALA A 93 12.20 -6.74 -0.63
N GLY A 94 10.97 -6.66 -1.18
CA GLY A 94 9.95 -7.68 -0.98
C GLY A 94 9.41 -7.78 0.44
N TRP A 95 9.34 -6.66 1.16
CA TRP A 95 8.74 -6.64 2.49
C TRP A 95 8.11 -5.28 2.82
N CYS A 96 7.18 -5.29 3.76
CA CYS A 96 6.67 -4.13 4.49
C CYS A 96 6.08 -4.60 5.83
N GLY A 97 5.73 -3.69 6.71
CA GLY A 97 5.17 -4.08 8.00
C GLY A 97 4.67 -2.92 8.84
N ILE A 98 4.25 -3.25 10.05
CA ILE A 98 3.95 -2.29 11.10
C ILE A 98 4.69 -2.67 12.37
N GLU A 99 4.91 -1.68 13.23
CA GLU A 99 5.39 -1.83 14.60
C GLU A 99 4.45 -1.09 15.56
N HIS A 100 4.14 -1.73 16.66
CA HIS A 100 3.53 -1.08 17.84
C HIS A 100 4.65 -0.66 18.77
N THR A 101 5.01 0.63 18.76
CA THR A 101 6.19 1.16 19.46
C THR A 101 6.05 1.13 20.99
N ASP A 102 4.85 0.96 21.50
CA ASP A 102 4.55 0.82 22.93
C ASP A 102 4.76 -0.60 23.45
N THR A 103 4.59 -1.62 22.59
CA THR A 103 4.80 -3.05 22.95
C THR A 103 6.07 -3.63 22.32
N GLY A 104 6.55 -3.03 21.22
CA GLY A 104 7.65 -3.56 20.41
C GLY A 104 7.22 -4.66 19.44
N GLU A 105 5.95 -5.04 19.40
CA GLU A 105 5.41 -6.05 18.49
C GLU A 105 5.43 -5.55 17.05
N LYS A 106 5.80 -6.46 16.13
CA LYS A 106 5.85 -6.19 14.70
C LYS A 106 5.04 -7.22 13.92
N LEU A 107 4.34 -6.74 12.90
CA LEU A 107 3.77 -7.60 11.86
C LEU A 107 4.49 -7.28 10.56
N ILE A 108 5.18 -8.27 10.00
CA ILE A 108 5.98 -8.14 8.79
C ILE A 108 5.36 -8.99 7.67
N TYR A 109 5.15 -8.38 6.51
CA TYR A 109 4.82 -9.04 5.26
C TYR A 109 6.10 -9.25 4.47
N THR A 110 6.28 -10.46 3.93
CA THR A 110 7.35 -10.78 2.98
C THR A 110 6.75 -11.42 1.75
N TYR A 111 7.27 -11.07 0.57
CA TYR A 111 6.73 -11.49 -0.72
C TYR A 111 7.79 -11.42 -1.83
N ASP A 112 7.50 -12.06 -2.97
CA ASP A 112 8.38 -12.06 -4.13
C ASP A 112 8.39 -10.66 -4.78
N ALA A 113 9.46 -9.89 -4.59
CA ALA A 113 9.58 -8.49 -5.02
C ALA A 113 9.42 -8.29 -6.55
N ASP A 114 9.83 -9.27 -7.36
CA ASP A 114 9.68 -9.25 -8.81
C ASP A 114 8.24 -9.51 -9.27
N LYS A 115 7.43 -10.14 -8.43
CA LYS A 115 6.03 -10.48 -8.69
C LYS A 115 5.06 -9.47 -8.07
N VAL A 116 5.41 -8.90 -6.92
CA VAL A 116 4.58 -8.00 -6.13
C VAL A 116 5.36 -6.69 -5.86
N PRO A 117 5.69 -5.91 -6.91
CA PRO A 117 6.65 -4.81 -6.79
C PRO A 117 6.06 -3.49 -6.29
N TYR A 118 4.75 -3.35 -6.15
CA TYR A 118 4.12 -2.09 -5.76
C TYR A 118 3.60 -2.15 -4.33
N LEU A 119 3.50 -1.00 -3.68
CA LEU A 119 2.99 -0.90 -2.32
C LEU A 119 2.02 0.27 -2.19
N GLY A 120 0.76 -0.04 -1.92
CA GLY A 120 -0.25 0.90 -1.47
C GLY A 120 -0.37 0.91 0.04
N VAL A 121 -0.87 2.02 0.57
CA VAL A 121 -1.21 2.18 1.99
C VAL A 121 -2.57 2.86 2.09
N TRP A 122 -3.48 2.24 2.84
CA TRP A 122 -4.73 2.84 3.24
C TRP A 122 -4.76 3.00 4.76
N LYS A 123 -5.09 4.19 5.24
CA LYS A 123 -5.24 4.47 6.67
C LYS A 123 -6.56 5.18 6.92
N THR A 124 -7.40 4.64 7.80
CA THR A 124 -8.51 5.39 8.37
C THR A 124 -8.28 5.62 9.85
N GLN A 125 -8.27 6.87 10.22
CA GLN A 125 -8.04 7.36 11.58
C GLN A 125 -9.30 8.09 12.05
N GLY A 126 -10.46 7.41 11.92
CA GLY A 126 -11.78 7.94 12.23
C GLY A 126 -12.46 8.69 11.07
N GLY A 127 -11.80 8.87 9.93
CA GLY A 127 -12.31 9.65 8.79
C GLY A 127 -13.28 8.88 7.89
N TYR A 128 -13.14 7.57 7.78
CA TYR A 128 -14.03 6.72 7.04
C TYR A 128 -14.94 5.95 8.00
N ARG A 129 -16.25 6.25 8.01
CA ARG A 129 -17.28 5.61 8.86
C ARG A 129 -16.97 5.58 10.37
N GLY A 130 -15.97 6.35 10.81
CA GLY A 130 -15.45 6.29 12.16
C GLY A 130 -14.51 5.12 12.44
N ASP A 131 -14.16 4.31 11.45
CA ASP A 131 -13.23 3.18 11.58
C ASP A 131 -11.81 3.66 11.92
N TYR A 132 -11.06 2.78 12.62
CA TYR A 132 -9.71 3.06 13.04
C TYR A 132 -8.82 1.85 12.78
N ASN A 133 -8.26 1.78 11.60
CA ASN A 133 -7.40 0.71 11.13
C ASN A 133 -6.54 1.21 9.94
N LEU A 134 -5.64 0.37 9.51
CA LEU A 134 -4.84 0.60 8.31
C LEU A 134 -4.69 -0.70 7.50
N ALA A 135 -4.36 -0.56 6.22
CA ALA A 135 -3.93 -1.67 5.38
C ALA A 135 -2.60 -1.34 4.71
N LEU A 136 -1.68 -2.31 4.73
CA LEU A 136 -0.54 -2.36 3.85
C LEU A 136 -0.93 -3.24 2.66
N GLU A 137 -0.76 -2.72 1.47
CA GLU A 137 -1.27 -3.30 0.24
C GLU A 137 -0.13 -3.56 -0.76
N PRO A 138 0.73 -4.58 -0.54
CA PRO A 138 1.65 -5.01 -1.57
C PRO A 138 0.87 -5.53 -2.79
N CYS A 139 1.19 -5.01 -3.98
CA CYS A 139 0.37 -5.23 -5.17
C CYS A 139 1.19 -5.80 -6.33
N THR A 140 0.55 -6.67 -7.14
CA THR A 140 1.12 -7.13 -8.42
C THR A 140 0.99 -6.09 -9.53
N GLY A 141 0.14 -5.09 -9.35
CA GLY A 141 -0.03 -3.92 -10.23
C GLY A 141 -0.20 -2.65 -9.41
N GLU A 142 0.01 -1.49 -10.01
CA GLU A 142 -0.08 -0.20 -9.33
C GLU A 142 -1.47 0.42 -9.50
N TRP A 143 -1.94 1.08 -8.44
CA TRP A 143 -3.23 1.74 -8.29
C TRP A 143 -4.42 0.78 -8.06
N ASP A 144 -5.55 1.40 -7.71
CA ASP A 144 -6.80 0.69 -7.44
C ASP A 144 -7.65 0.47 -8.72
N ASP A 145 -7.16 0.92 -9.88
CA ASP A 145 -7.86 0.85 -11.15
C ASP A 145 -7.01 0.12 -12.20
N ILE A 146 -7.48 -1.07 -12.61
CA ILE A 146 -6.80 -1.91 -13.61
C ILE A 146 -6.64 -1.20 -14.96
N TYR A 147 -7.59 -0.33 -15.35
CA TYR A 147 -7.53 0.39 -16.61
C TYR A 147 -6.42 1.45 -16.60
N VAL A 148 -6.27 2.18 -15.49
CA VAL A 148 -5.19 3.14 -15.30
C VAL A 148 -3.85 2.42 -15.25
N ALA A 149 -3.74 1.36 -14.46
CA ALA A 149 -2.54 0.53 -14.37
C ALA A 149 -2.11 -0.05 -15.73
N HIS A 150 -3.10 -0.50 -16.53
CA HIS A 150 -2.85 -0.97 -17.89
C HIS A 150 -2.26 0.13 -18.79
N LYS A 151 -2.82 1.33 -18.76
CA LYS A 151 -2.33 2.46 -19.59
C LYS A 151 -0.89 2.83 -19.29
N ILE A 152 -0.47 2.76 -18.03
CA ILE A 152 0.90 3.07 -17.61
C ILE A 152 1.83 1.83 -17.59
N ARG A 153 1.35 0.66 -18.05
CA ARG A 153 2.08 -0.61 -18.13
C ARG A 153 2.58 -1.11 -16.77
N ARG A 154 1.75 -0.96 -15.74
CA ARG A 154 2.05 -1.37 -14.36
C ARG A 154 1.03 -2.40 -13.84
N THR A 155 0.62 -3.34 -14.68
CA THR A 155 -0.18 -4.51 -14.33
C THR A 155 0.68 -5.76 -14.28
N ALA A 156 0.28 -6.76 -13.50
CA ALA A 156 0.75 -8.12 -13.73
C ALA A 156 0.18 -8.65 -15.04
N VAL A 157 0.94 -9.51 -15.72
CA VAL A 157 0.55 -10.16 -16.97
C VAL A 157 0.74 -11.66 -16.81
N CYS A 158 -0.38 -12.41 -16.89
CA CYS A 158 -0.35 -13.86 -16.99
C CYS A 158 -0.32 -14.24 -18.48
N PRO A 159 0.70 -14.97 -18.95
CA PRO A 159 0.85 -15.29 -20.38
C PRO A 159 -0.28 -16.23 -20.86
N PRO A 160 -0.53 -16.32 -22.19
CA PRO A 160 -1.45 -17.29 -22.74
C PRO A 160 -1.11 -18.72 -22.30
N LYS A 161 -2.12 -19.51 -21.92
CA LYS A 161 -1.96 -20.90 -21.45
C LYS A 161 -0.90 -21.06 -20.33
N GLY A 162 -0.60 -20.00 -19.62
CA GLY A 162 0.47 -19.96 -18.63
C GLY A 162 0.00 -19.66 -17.22
N LYS A 163 0.97 -19.46 -16.35
CA LYS A 163 0.75 -19.19 -14.93
C LYS A 163 1.52 -17.96 -14.47
N TYR A 164 1.01 -17.32 -13.44
CA TYR A 164 1.68 -16.29 -12.67
C TYR A 164 1.61 -16.70 -11.20
N GLU A 165 2.76 -16.94 -10.60
CA GLU A 165 2.87 -17.51 -9.25
C GLU A 165 3.69 -16.60 -8.35
N TRP A 166 3.30 -16.49 -7.08
CA TRP A 166 4.01 -15.72 -6.07
C TRP A 166 3.71 -16.22 -4.66
N ASN A 167 4.59 -15.83 -3.73
CA ASN A 167 4.45 -16.10 -2.32
C ASN A 167 4.11 -14.82 -1.55
N PHE A 168 3.36 -14.97 -0.48
CA PHE A 168 3.08 -13.92 0.49
C PHE A 168 3.02 -14.54 1.88
N LYS A 169 3.77 -13.97 2.82
CA LYS A 169 3.87 -14.47 4.20
C LYS A 169 3.68 -13.32 5.18
N MET A 170 2.93 -13.55 6.24
CA MET A 170 2.85 -12.69 7.42
C MET A 170 3.59 -13.32 8.59
N THR A 171 4.36 -12.53 9.32
CA THR A 171 5.12 -12.95 10.49
C THR A 171 4.91 -11.95 11.61
N VAL A 172 4.51 -12.42 12.78
CA VAL A 172 4.48 -11.64 14.03
C VAL A 172 5.79 -11.86 14.77
N GLN A 173 6.37 -10.77 15.27
CA GLN A 173 7.63 -10.76 15.99
C GLN A 173 7.50 -9.96 17.28
#